data_8810c52e53d7c78c318494c8c8c03bb2
#
_entry.id   8810c52e53d7c78c318494c8c8c03bb2
#
_cell.length_a   1.000
_cell.length_b   1.000
_cell.length_c   1.000
_cell.angle_alpha   90.00
_cell.angle_beta   90.00
_cell.angle_gamma   90.00
#
_symmetry.space_group_name_H-M   'P 1'
#
loop_
_entity.id
_entity.type
_entity.pdbx_description
1 polymer ?
#
loop_
_entity_poly.entity_id
_entity_poly.type
_entity_poly.pdbx_seq_one_letter_code
_entity_poly.pdbx_strand_id
1 'polypeptide(L)'
;MAYELNKKLKGIEPYSPINENYAVRLDANESCFNIGDKLGDVIADAVRNIDFNRYPDSAAELVTKGFADFYGISPEKCTAGNGSDELISVILGAFLEKGDTVLTLSPDFSMYAFYGYVDELKIKALHKEDDLTVDIQKGIDFCNINNVKAVIFSNPCNPTSLGVSRNDIIKLIKNVFCLVVIDEAYMDFWGESVLDQVD
;
A
#
# COMPACT_ATOMS: atom_id res chain seq x y z
N MET A 1 13.52 -25.67 -27.26
CA MET A 1 14.11 -24.44 -26.69
C MET A 1 13.51 -24.26 -25.30
N ALA A 2 14.34 -24.01 -24.30
CA ALA A 2 13.83 -23.67 -22.97
C ALA A 2 13.28 -22.23 -22.97
N TYR A 3 12.23 -21.98 -22.20
CA TYR A 3 11.69 -20.62 -22.01
C TYR A 3 12.74 -19.73 -21.32
N GLU A 4 13.00 -18.55 -21.87
CA GLU A 4 13.85 -17.56 -21.23
C GLU A 4 13.02 -16.48 -20.57
N LEU A 5 13.36 -16.12 -19.32
CA LEU A 5 12.73 -14.99 -18.62
C LEU A 5 12.94 -13.69 -19.40
N ASN A 6 11.91 -12.85 -19.35
CA ASN A 6 11.99 -11.48 -19.85
C ASN A 6 13.18 -10.74 -19.21
N LYS A 7 13.85 -9.88 -20.00
CA LYS A 7 15.03 -9.13 -19.54
C LYS A 7 14.77 -8.33 -18.27
N LYS A 8 13.57 -7.76 -18.11
CA LYS A 8 13.17 -7.03 -16.91
C LYS A 8 13.14 -7.89 -15.66
N LEU A 9 12.87 -9.20 -15.77
CA LEU A 9 12.81 -10.12 -14.64
C LEU A 9 14.16 -10.71 -14.27
N LYS A 10 15.14 -10.66 -15.17
CA LYS A 10 16.49 -11.24 -14.94
C LYS A 10 17.27 -10.55 -13.79
N GLY A 11 16.92 -9.32 -13.44
CA GLY A 11 17.58 -8.55 -12.39
C GLY A 11 16.81 -8.50 -11.06
N ILE A 12 15.70 -9.21 -10.94
CA ILE A 12 14.90 -9.24 -9.71
C ILE A 12 15.36 -10.42 -8.86
N GLU A 13 15.78 -10.15 -7.62
CA GLU A 13 15.98 -11.18 -6.63
C GLU A 13 14.63 -11.54 -5.99
N PRO A 14 14.27 -12.85 -5.93
CA PRO A 14 13.05 -13.27 -5.26
C PRO A 14 13.07 -12.88 -3.78
N TYR A 15 11.94 -12.38 -3.29
CA TYR A 15 11.77 -12.17 -1.86
C TYR A 15 11.89 -13.50 -1.12
N SER A 16 12.78 -13.59 -0.15
CA SER A 16 13.00 -14.77 0.67
C SER A 16 12.70 -14.43 2.13
N PRO A 17 11.49 -14.74 2.62
CA PRO A 17 11.14 -14.49 4.02
C PRO A 17 11.99 -15.36 4.95
N ILE A 18 12.24 -14.87 6.15
CA ILE A 18 12.90 -15.63 7.20
C ILE A 18 11.93 -16.71 7.70
N ASN A 19 12.27 -17.97 7.51
CA ASN A 19 11.42 -19.12 7.89
C ASN A 19 11.93 -19.86 9.15
N GLU A 20 12.85 -19.28 9.90
CA GLU A 20 13.37 -19.86 11.13
C GLU A 20 12.40 -19.64 12.31
N ASN A 21 12.45 -20.55 13.27
CA ASN A 21 11.64 -20.45 14.49
C ASN A 21 12.35 -19.57 15.51
N TYR A 22 11.89 -18.35 15.66
CA TYR A 22 12.35 -17.41 16.68
C TYR A 22 11.33 -17.30 17.82
N ALA A 23 11.81 -17.10 19.04
CA ALA A 23 10.95 -16.83 20.19
C ALA A 23 10.22 -15.48 20.10
N VAL A 24 10.82 -14.51 19.40
CA VAL A 24 10.26 -13.19 19.12
C VAL A 24 10.53 -12.88 17.64
N ARG A 25 9.48 -12.58 16.89
CA ARG A 25 9.54 -12.16 15.48
C ARG A 25 9.12 -10.72 15.33
N LEU A 26 10.00 -9.88 14.76
CA LEU A 26 9.75 -8.44 14.55
C LEU A 26 10.08 -8.02 13.11
N ASP A 27 10.21 -8.98 12.21
CA ASP A 27 10.69 -8.80 10.83
C ASP A 27 9.57 -8.49 9.82
N ALA A 28 8.31 -8.82 10.17
CA ALA A 28 7.19 -8.74 9.24
C ALA A 28 5.97 -7.96 9.78
N ASN A 29 6.10 -7.27 10.90
CA ASN A 29 5.02 -6.51 11.56
C ASN A 29 3.76 -7.37 11.85
N GLU A 30 3.95 -8.68 12.09
CA GLU A 30 2.85 -9.59 12.40
C GLU A 30 2.27 -9.30 13.79
N SER A 31 0.94 -9.43 13.92
CA SER A 31 0.28 -9.29 15.19
C SER A 31 0.67 -10.43 16.15
N CYS A 32 1.00 -10.09 17.40
CA CYS A 32 1.19 -11.09 18.45
C CYS A 32 -0.13 -11.69 18.96
N PHE A 33 -1.29 -11.16 18.58
CA PHE A 33 -2.61 -11.66 18.97
C PHE A 33 -3.17 -12.57 17.87
N ASN A 34 -3.48 -13.80 18.25
CA ASN A 34 -4.20 -14.71 17.36
C ASN A 34 -5.71 -14.46 17.47
N ILE A 35 -6.31 -14.05 16.35
CA ILE A 35 -7.77 -13.80 16.29
C ILE A 35 -8.58 -15.07 16.63
N GLY A 36 -8.05 -16.26 16.33
CA GLY A 36 -8.66 -17.55 16.63
C GLY A 36 -8.91 -17.78 18.12
N ASP A 37 -8.10 -17.18 19.00
CA ASP A 37 -8.25 -17.33 20.46
C ASP A 37 -9.56 -16.74 21.00
N LYS A 38 -10.09 -15.71 20.32
CA LYS A 38 -11.33 -15.02 20.72
C LYS A 38 -12.51 -15.31 19.79
N LEU A 39 -12.25 -15.50 18.50
CA LEU A 39 -13.29 -15.59 17.47
C LEU A 39 -13.29 -16.93 16.73
N GLY A 40 -12.60 -17.95 17.26
CA GLY A 40 -12.45 -19.24 16.59
C GLY A 40 -13.79 -19.88 16.18
N ASP A 41 -14.77 -19.91 17.08
CA ASP A 41 -16.10 -20.49 16.79
C ASP A 41 -16.87 -19.66 15.74
N VAL A 42 -16.79 -18.33 15.81
CA VAL A 42 -17.42 -17.43 14.83
C VAL A 42 -16.82 -17.64 13.46
N ILE A 43 -15.48 -17.77 13.37
CA ILE A 43 -14.76 -18.03 12.12
C ILE A 43 -15.16 -19.40 11.57
N ALA A 44 -15.20 -20.44 12.43
CA ALA A 44 -15.58 -21.78 12.01
C ALA A 44 -17.02 -21.84 11.49
N ASP A 45 -17.94 -21.13 12.08
CA ASP A 45 -19.33 -21.03 11.61
C ASP A 45 -19.43 -20.26 10.29
N ALA A 46 -18.70 -19.16 10.15
CA ALA A 46 -18.65 -18.43 8.89
C ALA A 46 -18.12 -19.32 7.75
N VAL A 47 -17.02 -20.07 7.98
CA VAL A 47 -16.43 -20.97 7.00
C VAL A 47 -17.40 -22.10 6.58
N ARG A 48 -18.19 -22.64 7.50
CA ARG A 48 -19.20 -23.70 7.17
C ARG A 48 -20.28 -23.21 6.22
N ASN A 49 -20.54 -21.91 6.18
CA ASN A 49 -21.57 -21.30 5.34
C ASN A 49 -21.03 -20.77 4.01
N ILE A 50 -19.77 -21.00 3.68
CA ILE A 50 -19.17 -20.60 2.40
C ILE A 50 -19.44 -21.67 1.36
N ASP A 51 -20.02 -21.30 0.24
CA ASP A 51 -20.16 -22.13 -0.94
C ASP A 51 -18.86 -22.17 -1.75
N PHE A 52 -17.89 -22.98 -1.35
CA PHE A 52 -16.56 -23.07 -2.00
C PHE A 52 -16.59 -23.48 -3.47
N ASN A 53 -17.71 -24.00 -3.96
CA ASN A 53 -17.94 -24.39 -5.34
C ASN A 53 -18.59 -23.28 -6.18
N ARG A 54 -18.73 -22.09 -5.65
CA ARG A 54 -19.29 -20.91 -6.33
C ARG A 54 -18.25 -19.82 -6.48
N TYR A 55 -18.47 -18.95 -7.44
CA TYR A 55 -17.69 -17.71 -7.52
C TYR A 55 -18.04 -16.81 -6.32
N PRO A 56 -17.05 -16.17 -5.72
CA PRO A 56 -17.29 -15.20 -4.66
C PRO A 56 -17.99 -13.96 -5.22
N ASP A 57 -18.53 -13.14 -4.32
CA ASP A 57 -18.95 -11.79 -4.65
C ASP A 57 -17.76 -10.96 -5.16
N SER A 58 -17.84 -10.53 -6.43
CA SER A 58 -16.76 -9.80 -7.10
C SER A 58 -16.49 -8.41 -6.53
N ALA A 59 -17.46 -7.81 -5.84
CA ALA A 59 -17.35 -6.51 -5.19
C ALA A 59 -16.92 -6.63 -3.72
N ALA A 60 -16.88 -7.85 -3.16
CA ALA A 60 -16.61 -8.11 -1.75
C ALA A 60 -17.44 -7.20 -0.81
N GLU A 61 -18.75 -7.07 -1.09
CA GLU A 61 -19.65 -6.09 -0.46
C GLU A 61 -19.67 -6.18 1.07
N LEU A 62 -19.57 -7.39 1.64
CA LEU A 62 -19.51 -7.56 3.09
C LEU A 62 -18.27 -6.91 3.70
N VAL A 63 -17.12 -7.01 3.02
CA VAL A 63 -15.85 -6.45 3.49
C VAL A 63 -15.85 -4.93 3.27
N THR A 64 -16.17 -4.46 2.07
CA THR A 64 -16.18 -3.03 1.74
C THR A 64 -17.19 -2.26 2.58
N LYS A 65 -18.38 -2.83 2.80
CA LYS A 65 -19.40 -2.24 3.66
C LYS A 65 -18.95 -2.24 5.14
N GLY A 66 -18.40 -3.34 5.65
CA GLY A 66 -17.92 -3.42 7.02
C GLY A 66 -16.80 -2.41 7.31
N PHE A 67 -15.86 -2.25 6.38
CA PHE A 67 -14.81 -1.25 6.45
C PHE A 67 -15.38 0.17 6.42
N ALA A 68 -16.27 0.44 5.48
CA ALA A 68 -16.90 1.74 5.32
C ALA A 68 -17.72 2.15 6.55
N ASP A 69 -18.51 1.24 7.10
CA ASP A 69 -19.30 1.48 8.32
C ASP A 69 -18.38 1.75 9.53
N PHE A 70 -17.24 1.05 9.62
CA PHE A 70 -16.29 1.21 10.75
C PHE A 70 -15.57 2.57 10.69
N TYR A 71 -15.15 3.01 9.50
CA TYR A 71 -14.41 4.26 9.34
C TYR A 71 -15.28 5.47 8.96
N GLY A 72 -16.57 5.28 8.74
CA GLY A 72 -17.51 6.37 8.45
C GLY A 72 -17.38 6.96 7.05
N ILE A 73 -17.01 6.13 6.05
CA ILE A 73 -16.90 6.52 4.64
C ILE A 73 -17.96 5.82 3.79
N SER A 74 -18.09 6.23 2.51
CA SER A 74 -19.02 5.56 1.58
C SER A 74 -18.46 4.21 1.11
N PRO A 75 -19.22 3.10 1.14
CA PRO A 75 -18.78 1.82 0.62
C PRO A 75 -18.53 1.83 -0.90
N GLU A 76 -19.15 2.74 -1.64
CA GLU A 76 -18.94 2.92 -3.08
C GLU A 76 -17.53 3.40 -3.42
N LYS A 77 -16.79 3.93 -2.42
CA LYS A 77 -15.41 4.38 -2.54
C LYS A 77 -14.40 3.34 -2.05
N CYS A 78 -14.87 2.15 -1.71
CA CYS A 78 -14.06 1.06 -1.19
C CYS A 78 -13.89 -0.04 -2.23
N THR A 79 -12.67 -0.53 -2.37
CA THR A 79 -12.36 -1.74 -3.13
C THR A 79 -11.51 -2.64 -2.25
N ALA A 80 -11.84 -3.93 -2.20
CA ALA A 80 -11.08 -4.91 -1.44
C ALA A 80 -10.09 -5.66 -2.35
N GLY A 81 -8.94 -6.00 -1.79
CA GLY A 81 -7.92 -6.84 -2.41
C GLY A 81 -7.23 -7.73 -1.38
N ASN A 82 -6.35 -8.62 -1.83
CA ASN A 82 -5.60 -9.53 -0.97
C ASN A 82 -4.34 -8.83 -0.42
N GLY A 83 -4.56 -7.88 0.49
CA GLY A 83 -3.51 -7.06 1.08
C GLY A 83 -3.09 -5.87 0.21
N SER A 84 -2.23 -5.01 0.78
CA SER A 84 -1.73 -3.81 0.09
C SER A 84 -0.97 -4.17 -1.19
N ASP A 85 -0.25 -5.27 -1.22
CA ASP A 85 0.56 -5.67 -2.36
C ASP A 85 -0.26 -5.86 -3.64
N GLU A 86 -1.41 -6.53 -3.56
CA GLU A 86 -2.30 -6.66 -4.72
C GLU A 86 -2.83 -5.29 -5.16
N LEU A 87 -3.30 -4.48 -4.22
CA LEU A 87 -3.86 -3.17 -4.52
C LEU A 87 -2.82 -2.22 -5.12
N ILE A 88 -1.59 -2.20 -4.60
CA ILE A 88 -0.47 -1.42 -5.16
C ILE A 88 -0.21 -1.84 -6.60
N SER A 89 -0.10 -3.15 -6.85
CA SER A 89 0.11 -3.69 -8.20
C SER A 89 -1.01 -3.28 -9.16
N VAL A 90 -2.27 -3.42 -8.73
CA VAL A 90 -3.44 -3.03 -9.54
C VAL A 90 -3.46 -1.53 -9.82
N ILE A 91 -3.20 -0.69 -8.80
CA ILE A 91 -3.19 0.77 -8.96
C ILE A 91 -2.10 1.20 -9.95
N LEU A 92 -0.87 0.73 -9.77
CA LEU A 92 0.23 1.12 -10.65
C LEU A 92 0.02 0.64 -12.08
N GLY A 93 -0.42 -0.62 -12.26
CA GLY A 93 -0.64 -1.19 -13.57
C GLY A 93 -1.88 -0.67 -14.31
N ALA A 94 -2.92 -0.20 -13.58
CA ALA A 94 -4.16 0.28 -14.19
C ALA A 94 -4.14 1.78 -14.50
N PHE A 95 -3.47 2.59 -13.69
CA PHE A 95 -3.51 4.05 -13.81
C PHE A 95 -2.28 4.65 -14.49
N LEU A 96 -1.21 3.87 -14.69
CA LEU A 96 0.04 4.37 -15.25
C LEU A 96 0.44 3.60 -16.50
N GLU A 97 1.20 4.27 -17.36
CA GLU A 97 1.74 3.70 -18.57
C GLU A 97 3.25 3.46 -18.44
N LYS A 98 3.77 2.47 -19.17
CA LYS A 98 5.20 2.22 -19.27
C LYS A 98 5.99 3.51 -19.53
N GLY A 99 6.96 3.77 -18.67
CA GLY A 99 7.82 4.96 -18.77
C GLY A 99 7.32 6.17 -17.99
N ASP A 100 6.13 6.10 -17.39
CA ASP A 100 5.64 7.12 -16.47
C ASP A 100 6.54 7.24 -15.25
N THR A 101 6.62 8.44 -14.69
CA THR A 101 7.43 8.72 -13.51
C THR A 101 6.56 8.63 -12.26
N VAL A 102 7.00 7.82 -11.30
CA VAL A 102 6.40 7.69 -9.97
C VAL A 102 7.39 8.22 -8.94
N LEU A 103 6.92 9.07 -8.05
CA LEU A 103 7.67 9.52 -6.88
C LEU A 103 7.34 8.64 -5.68
N THR A 104 8.36 8.17 -4.98
CA THR A 104 8.23 7.58 -3.63
C THR A 104 9.18 8.28 -2.67
N LEU A 105 9.04 8.03 -1.39
CA LEU A 105 9.98 8.52 -0.38
C LEU A 105 11.04 7.45 -0.08
N SER A 106 12.14 7.83 0.56
CA SER A 106 13.20 6.88 0.95
C SER A 106 13.81 7.29 2.29
N PRO A 107 13.93 6.36 3.27
CA PRO A 107 13.44 4.97 3.23
C PRO A 107 11.92 4.86 3.27
N ASP A 108 11.36 3.86 2.59
CA ASP A 108 9.93 3.54 2.58
C ASP A 108 9.72 2.07 2.16
N PHE A 109 8.49 1.62 2.03
CA PHE A 109 8.15 0.25 1.66
C PHE A 109 8.67 -0.10 0.26
N SER A 110 9.53 -1.12 0.20
CA SER A 110 10.28 -1.45 -1.03
C SER A 110 9.40 -1.95 -2.19
N MET A 111 8.19 -2.41 -1.90
CA MET A 111 7.30 -2.96 -2.92
C MET A 111 6.79 -1.92 -3.92
N TYR A 112 6.79 -0.63 -3.58
CA TYR A 112 6.47 0.41 -4.56
C TYR A 112 7.47 0.42 -5.71
N ALA A 113 8.77 0.31 -5.39
CA ALA A 113 9.81 0.23 -6.40
C ALA A 113 9.74 -1.10 -7.18
N PHE A 114 9.43 -2.20 -6.49
CA PHE A 114 9.31 -3.52 -7.10
C PHE A 114 8.20 -3.56 -8.15
N TYR A 115 6.96 -3.17 -7.79
CA TYR A 115 5.84 -3.14 -8.73
C TYR A 115 6.06 -2.12 -9.84
N GLY A 116 6.59 -0.94 -9.51
CA GLY A 116 6.98 0.02 -10.51
C GLY A 116 8.00 -0.51 -11.52
N TYR A 117 8.96 -1.31 -11.08
CA TYR A 117 9.90 -1.99 -11.98
C TYR A 117 9.20 -3.04 -12.85
N VAL A 118 8.28 -3.82 -12.29
CA VAL A 118 7.50 -4.82 -13.05
C VAL A 118 6.69 -4.16 -14.16
N ASP A 119 6.11 -2.99 -13.91
CA ASP A 119 5.30 -2.22 -14.86
C ASP A 119 6.14 -1.30 -15.76
N GLU A 120 7.49 -1.40 -15.67
CA GLU A 120 8.43 -0.60 -16.46
C GLU A 120 8.27 0.92 -16.26
N LEU A 121 7.87 1.33 -15.04
CA LEU A 121 7.77 2.72 -14.60
C LEU A 121 9.14 3.28 -14.22
N LYS A 122 9.26 4.60 -14.17
CA LYS A 122 10.46 5.30 -13.70
C LYS A 122 10.28 5.69 -12.24
N ILE A 123 10.78 4.88 -11.33
CA ILE A 123 10.72 5.18 -9.89
C ILE A 123 11.78 6.21 -9.54
N LYS A 124 11.34 7.28 -8.90
CA LYS A 124 12.18 8.33 -8.31
C LYS A 124 11.94 8.35 -6.81
N ALA A 125 13.02 8.26 -6.05
CA ALA A 125 12.95 8.32 -4.60
C ALA A 125 13.43 9.69 -4.12
N LEU A 126 12.59 10.38 -3.36
CA LEU A 126 12.97 11.58 -2.62
C LEU A 126 13.43 11.15 -1.21
N HIS A 127 14.67 11.46 -0.87
CA HIS A 127 15.19 11.14 0.45
C HIS A 127 14.52 11.99 1.52
N LYS A 128 14.14 11.33 2.61
CA LYS A 128 13.71 11.99 3.84
C LYS A 128 14.87 12.78 4.44
N GLU A 129 14.57 13.68 5.35
CA GLU A 129 15.58 14.43 6.08
C GLU A 129 16.40 13.50 7.02
N ASP A 130 17.49 13.98 7.58
CA ASP A 130 18.38 13.18 8.45
C ASP A 130 17.65 12.62 9.69
N ASP A 131 16.60 13.28 10.14
CA ASP A 131 15.72 12.84 11.23
C ASP A 131 14.55 11.98 10.75
N LEU A 132 14.56 11.58 9.48
CA LEU A 132 13.55 10.78 8.80
C LEU A 132 12.20 11.48 8.62
N THR A 133 12.09 12.76 8.86
CA THR A 133 10.91 13.57 8.52
C THR A 133 10.82 13.82 7.02
N VAL A 134 9.63 14.23 6.56
CA VAL A 134 9.35 14.50 5.16
C VAL A 134 9.11 15.98 4.93
N ASP A 135 9.92 16.60 4.08
CA ASP A 135 9.62 17.93 3.57
C ASP A 135 8.61 17.83 2.41
N ILE A 136 7.35 18.04 2.75
CA ILE A 136 6.25 17.97 1.77
C ILE A 136 6.40 19.00 0.66
N GLN A 137 7.00 20.16 0.92
CA GLN A 137 7.19 21.17 -0.12
C GLN A 137 8.17 20.67 -1.20
N LYS A 138 9.26 20.02 -0.79
CA LYS A 138 10.17 19.38 -1.74
C LYS A 138 9.45 18.33 -2.60
N GLY A 139 8.54 17.54 -1.99
CA GLY A 139 7.73 16.57 -2.71
C GLY A 139 6.83 17.21 -3.78
N ILE A 140 6.12 18.28 -3.42
CA ILE A 140 5.24 19.04 -4.31
C ILE A 140 6.06 19.61 -5.49
N ASP A 141 7.17 20.28 -5.19
CA ASP A 141 8.03 20.91 -6.19
C ASP A 141 8.61 19.84 -7.15
N PHE A 142 9.03 18.70 -6.60
CA PHE A 142 9.52 17.59 -7.41
C PHE A 142 8.45 17.05 -8.36
N CYS A 143 7.23 16.81 -7.87
CA CYS A 143 6.12 16.33 -8.70
C CYS A 143 5.84 17.27 -9.86
N ASN A 144 5.74 18.56 -9.60
CA ASN A 144 5.36 19.56 -10.59
C ASN A 144 6.46 19.84 -11.63
N ILE A 145 7.73 19.85 -11.21
CA ILE A 145 8.87 20.10 -12.10
C ILE A 145 9.14 18.88 -13.01
N ASN A 146 8.99 17.66 -12.49
CA ASN A 146 9.39 16.45 -13.19
C ASN A 146 8.25 15.71 -13.91
N ASN A 147 7.06 16.32 -14.02
CA ASN A 147 5.89 15.71 -14.65
C ASN A 147 5.60 14.31 -14.09
N VAL A 148 5.62 14.21 -12.76
CA VAL A 148 5.31 12.96 -12.04
C VAL A 148 3.87 12.59 -12.32
N LYS A 149 3.59 11.29 -12.54
CA LYS A 149 2.25 10.76 -12.81
C LYS A 149 1.58 10.19 -11.58
N ALA A 150 2.38 9.69 -10.65
CA ALA A 150 1.88 9.29 -9.34
C ALA A 150 2.93 9.57 -8.25
N VAL A 151 2.46 9.87 -7.05
CA VAL A 151 3.23 9.84 -5.82
C VAL A 151 2.64 8.79 -4.90
N ILE A 152 3.48 7.91 -4.35
CA ILE A 152 3.07 6.84 -3.45
C ILE A 152 4.05 6.75 -2.28
N PHE A 153 3.51 6.71 -1.06
CA PHE A 153 4.30 6.48 0.15
C PHE A 153 3.42 5.97 1.31
N SER A 154 4.04 5.33 2.30
CA SER A 154 3.36 4.83 3.49
C SER A 154 3.21 5.89 4.58
N ASN A 155 2.06 5.92 5.25
CA ASN A 155 1.75 6.85 6.34
C ASN A 155 0.88 6.22 7.45
N PRO A 156 1.43 5.86 8.62
CA PRO A 156 2.84 6.02 9.00
C PRO A 156 3.76 5.10 8.20
N CYS A 157 5.01 5.50 8.10
CA CYS A 157 5.97 4.84 7.22
C CYS A 157 6.48 3.50 7.80
N ASN A 158 6.49 2.49 6.97
CA ASN A 158 7.28 1.29 7.15
C ASN A 158 8.61 1.44 6.36
N PRO A 159 9.83 1.48 6.97
CA PRO A 159 10.13 0.98 8.33
C PRO A 159 10.34 2.05 9.41
N THR A 160 10.16 3.34 9.13
CA THR A 160 10.60 4.40 10.05
C THR A 160 9.64 4.67 11.20
N SER A 161 8.40 4.18 11.13
CA SER A 161 7.31 4.43 12.06
C SER A 161 6.87 5.89 12.18
N LEU A 162 7.48 6.80 11.41
CA LEU A 162 7.12 8.21 11.41
C LEU A 162 6.05 8.48 10.36
N GLY A 163 5.10 9.35 10.71
CA GLY A 163 4.07 9.80 9.81
C GLY A 163 4.25 11.25 9.37
N VAL A 164 3.64 11.56 8.24
CA VAL A 164 3.41 12.92 7.75
C VAL A 164 2.10 13.41 8.33
N SER A 165 2.03 14.67 8.75
CA SER A 165 0.80 15.22 9.30
C SER A 165 -0.33 15.24 8.26
N ARG A 166 -1.57 15.06 8.72
CA ARG A 166 -2.75 15.16 7.86
C ARG A 166 -2.76 16.46 7.05
N ASN A 167 -2.39 17.59 7.65
CA ASN A 167 -2.38 18.88 6.97
C ASN A 167 -1.36 18.92 5.83
N ASP A 168 -0.20 18.33 6.01
CA ASP A 168 0.84 18.25 4.98
C ASP A 168 0.43 17.33 3.84
N ILE A 169 -0.24 16.20 4.12
CA ILE A 169 -0.80 15.33 3.07
C ILE A 169 -1.87 16.07 2.28
N ILE A 170 -2.80 16.77 2.94
CA ILE A 170 -3.81 17.58 2.26
C ILE A 170 -3.16 18.71 1.43
N LYS A 171 -2.08 19.31 1.94
CA LYS A 171 -1.30 20.29 1.17
C LYS A 171 -0.70 19.65 -0.09
N LEU A 172 -0.13 18.45 0.00
CA LEU A 172 0.36 17.70 -1.15
C LEU A 172 -0.76 17.47 -2.17
N ILE A 173 -1.87 16.86 -1.74
CA ILE A 173 -3.03 16.53 -2.61
C ILE A 173 -3.52 17.76 -3.38
N LYS A 174 -3.58 18.91 -2.73
CA LYS A 174 -4.08 20.16 -3.35
C LYS A 174 -3.11 20.85 -4.30
N ASN A 175 -1.84 20.51 -4.27
CA ASN A 175 -0.79 21.23 -5.00
C ASN A 175 -0.02 20.40 -6.03
N VAL A 176 -0.43 19.14 -6.28
CA VAL A 176 0.14 18.30 -7.34
C VAL A 176 -0.92 17.96 -8.39
N PHE A 177 -0.46 17.69 -9.62
CA PHE A 177 -1.31 17.31 -10.77
C PHE A 177 -1.09 15.84 -11.15
N CYS A 178 -0.96 14.97 -10.16
CA CYS A 178 -0.72 13.55 -10.36
C CYS A 178 -1.61 12.72 -9.41
N LEU A 179 -1.68 11.41 -9.66
CA LEU A 179 -2.30 10.48 -8.72
C LEU A 179 -1.56 10.51 -7.38
N VAL A 180 -2.27 10.64 -6.27
CA VAL A 180 -1.71 10.58 -4.93
C VAL A 180 -2.21 9.30 -4.27
N VAL A 181 -1.28 8.42 -3.89
CA VAL A 181 -1.56 7.17 -3.19
C VAL A 181 -0.92 7.23 -1.81
N ILE A 182 -1.71 7.24 -0.78
CA ILE A 182 -1.25 7.18 0.60
C ILE A 182 -1.54 5.79 1.14
N ASP A 183 -0.49 5.04 1.41
CA ASP A 183 -0.59 3.71 2.00
C ASP A 183 -0.75 3.84 3.51
N GLU A 184 -1.98 3.71 3.97
CA GLU A 184 -2.36 3.83 5.38
C GLU A 184 -2.54 2.46 6.05
N ALA A 185 -1.82 1.42 5.63
CA ALA A 185 -1.89 0.07 6.21
C ALA A 185 -1.69 0.05 7.73
N TYR A 186 -1.03 1.05 8.28
CA TYR A 186 -0.75 1.19 9.71
C TYR A 186 -1.40 2.43 10.36
N MET A 187 -2.43 3.03 9.75
CA MET A 187 -3.05 4.26 10.23
C MET A 187 -3.59 4.17 11.66
N ASP A 188 -4.07 2.99 12.08
CA ASP A 188 -4.61 2.77 13.43
C ASP A 188 -3.55 2.94 14.53
N PHE A 189 -2.26 2.88 14.18
CA PHE A 189 -1.15 3.11 15.10
C PHE A 189 -0.63 4.55 15.10
N TRP A 190 -1.11 5.40 14.16
CA TRP A 190 -0.63 6.78 14.00
C TRP A 190 -1.58 7.83 14.59
N GLY A 191 -2.89 7.59 14.54
CA GLY A 191 -3.90 8.50 15.06
C GLY A 191 -4.32 9.64 14.12
N GLU A 192 -3.72 9.73 12.92
CA GLU A 192 -4.12 10.64 11.85
C GLU A 192 -4.31 9.86 10.54
N SER A 193 -5.31 10.23 9.75
CA SER A 193 -5.61 9.63 8.45
C SER A 193 -6.17 10.67 7.50
N VAL A 194 -6.05 10.43 6.21
CA VAL A 194 -6.71 11.20 5.14
C VAL A 194 -7.81 10.42 4.45
N LEU A 195 -8.25 9.32 5.06
CA LEU A 195 -9.26 8.42 4.51
C LEU A 195 -10.58 9.12 4.15
N ASP A 196 -10.94 10.19 4.84
CA ASP A 196 -12.13 11.02 4.55
C ASP A 196 -11.95 11.98 3.37
N GLN A 197 -10.75 12.02 2.75
CA GLN A 197 -10.45 12.87 1.59
C GLN A 197 -10.58 12.11 0.25
N VAL A 198 -11.15 10.93 0.25
CA VAL A 198 -11.35 10.07 -0.95
C VAL A 198 -12.58 10.49 -1.80
N ASP A 199 -12.85 11.78 -1.94
CA ASP A 199 -13.97 12.33 -2.72
C ASP A 199 -13.62 12.63 -4.17
#